data_4112ccbbe87728528aaab9633c0488ab
#
_entry.id   4112ccbbe87728528aaab9633c0488ab
#
_cell.length_a   1.000
_cell.length_b   1.000
_cell.length_c   1.000
_cell.angle_alpha   90.00
_cell.angle_beta   90.00
_cell.angle_gamma   90.00
#
_symmetry.space_group_name_H-M   'P 1'
#
loop_
_entity.id
_entity.type
_entity.pdbx_description
1 polymer ?
#
loop_
_entity_poly.entity_id
_entity_poly.type
_entity_poly.pdbx_seq_one_letter_code
_entity_poly.pdbx_strand_id
1 'polypeptide(L)'
;MCIRDRSRLDRKAIGFNTELGRREDKDISELLQEVTPHDLVKFGLIPEFVGRVPICVSLRGLDREALIRILQEPKNALVKQYQKLFQMDNVELSFEQDAIEAIADKALERKTGARGLRSIMESVMMDTMYEIPSDDTIEECVVTKAAVDGESEPLTIHDESLKKAK
;
A
#
# COMPACT_ATOMS: atom_id res chain seq x y z
N MET A 1 6.63 0.96 -22.29
CA MET A 1 7.93 1.45 -21.82
C MET A 1 8.87 0.28 -21.53
N CYS A 2 8.60 -0.55 -20.56
CA CYS A 2 9.48 -1.67 -20.17
C CYS A 2 9.95 -2.61 -21.32
N ILE A 3 9.13 -2.87 -22.34
CA ILE A 3 9.51 -3.75 -23.47
C ILE A 3 10.63 -3.14 -24.32
N ARG A 4 10.62 -1.82 -24.52
CA ARG A 4 11.63 -1.11 -25.33
C ARG A 4 12.93 -0.90 -24.56
N ASP A 5 12.82 -0.65 -23.24
CA ASP A 5 13.99 -0.52 -22.36
C ASP A 5 14.71 -1.86 -22.25
N ARG A 6 13.97 -2.97 -22.13
CA ARG A 6 14.53 -4.33 -22.20
C ARG A 6 15.30 -4.58 -23.49
N SER A 7 14.80 -4.12 -24.65
CA SER A 7 15.48 -4.32 -25.93
C SER A 7 16.82 -3.59 -26.04
N ARG A 8 17.07 -2.55 -25.25
CA ARG A 8 18.34 -1.82 -25.18
C ARG A 8 19.35 -2.53 -24.26
N LEU A 9 18.84 -3.04 -23.12
CA LEU A 9 19.66 -3.66 -22.09
C LEU A 9 19.97 -5.13 -22.39
N ASP A 10 19.07 -5.82 -23.11
CA ASP A 10 19.34 -7.17 -23.59
C ASP A 10 20.41 -7.12 -24.71
N ARG A 11 21.62 -7.53 -24.39
CA ARG A 11 22.62 -7.80 -25.39
C ARG A 11 22.07 -8.88 -26.33
N LYS A 12 21.86 -8.53 -27.59
CA LYS A 12 21.54 -9.52 -28.63
C LYS A 12 22.68 -10.53 -28.67
N ALA A 13 22.51 -11.62 -27.98
CA ALA A 13 23.46 -12.75 -28.09
C ALA A 13 23.27 -13.38 -29.46
N ILE A 14 24.22 -13.12 -30.35
CA ILE A 14 24.32 -13.78 -31.66
C ILE A 14 25.26 -14.96 -31.47
N GLY A 15 24.72 -16.15 -31.18
CA GLY A 15 25.50 -17.36 -31.05
C GLY A 15 24.66 -18.56 -30.62
N PHE A 16 25.01 -19.75 -31.16
CA PHE A 16 24.30 -21.01 -30.93
C PHE A 16 24.48 -21.58 -29.49
N ASN A 17 25.35 -20.98 -28.65
CA ASN A 17 25.71 -21.49 -27.34
C ASN A 17 25.47 -20.47 -26.21
N THR A 18 24.52 -19.56 -26.40
CA THR A 18 24.16 -18.61 -25.32
C THR A 18 23.07 -19.22 -24.48
N GLU A 19 23.33 -19.42 -23.20
CA GLU A 19 22.29 -19.73 -22.22
C GLU A 19 21.25 -18.62 -22.33
N LEU A 20 20.07 -18.99 -22.80
CA LEU A 20 18.87 -18.15 -22.75
C LEU A 20 18.46 -18.02 -21.26
N GLY A 21 19.17 -17.17 -20.54
CA GLY A 21 18.72 -16.76 -19.20
C GLY A 21 17.27 -16.30 -19.32
N ARG A 22 16.40 -16.87 -18.50
CA ARG A 22 14.97 -16.56 -18.49
C ARG A 22 14.78 -15.04 -18.48
N ARG A 23 14.16 -14.52 -19.53
CA ARG A 23 13.88 -13.10 -19.77
C ARG A 23 12.93 -12.48 -18.74
N GLU A 24 12.47 -13.25 -17.77
CA GLU A 24 11.35 -12.87 -16.87
C GLU A 24 11.78 -12.27 -15.53
N ASP A 25 13.07 -12.36 -15.13
CA ASP A 25 13.48 -12.11 -13.75
C ASP A 25 14.18 -10.76 -13.49
N LYS A 26 14.27 -9.86 -14.47
CA LYS A 26 14.73 -8.50 -14.15
C LYS A 26 13.58 -7.70 -13.58
N ASP A 27 13.72 -7.31 -12.32
CA ASP A 27 12.75 -6.44 -11.65
C ASP A 27 12.53 -5.16 -12.49
N ILE A 28 11.26 -4.86 -12.75
CA ILE A 28 10.85 -3.65 -13.48
C ILE A 28 11.45 -2.40 -12.84
N SER A 29 11.61 -2.40 -11.53
CA SER A 29 12.19 -1.30 -10.76
C SER A 29 13.65 -1.05 -11.15
N GLU A 30 14.44 -2.09 -11.36
CA GLU A 30 15.84 -1.98 -11.81
C GLU A 30 15.92 -1.44 -13.24
N LEU A 31 15.08 -1.99 -14.13
CA LEU A 31 15.02 -1.51 -15.52
C LEU A 31 14.65 -0.03 -15.62
N LEU A 32 13.74 0.45 -14.77
CA LEU A 32 13.33 1.85 -14.77
C LEU A 32 14.41 2.79 -14.24
N GLN A 33 15.36 2.31 -13.42
CA GLN A 33 16.50 3.13 -12.97
C GLN A 33 17.45 3.50 -14.10
N GLU A 34 17.53 2.68 -15.13
CA GLU A 34 18.39 2.89 -16.30
C GLU A 34 17.72 3.66 -17.45
N VAL A 35 16.52 4.23 -17.21
CA VAL A 35 15.79 5.01 -18.22
C VAL A 35 16.54 6.28 -18.61
N THR A 36 16.73 6.46 -19.92
CA THR A 36 17.37 7.66 -20.48
C THR A 36 16.32 8.59 -21.13
N PRO A 37 16.64 9.90 -21.30
CA PRO A 37 15.77 10.82 -22.04
C PRO A 37 15.43 10.33 -23.44
N HIS A 38 16.37 9.63 -24.08
CA HIS A 38 16.16 9.04 -25.40
C HIS A 38 15.07 7.95 -25.41
N ASP A 39 14.99 7.16 -24.34
CA ASP A 39 13.95 6.13 -24.20
C ASP A 39 12.57 6.77 -24.07
N LEU A 40 12.48 7.94 -23.40
CA LEU A 40 11.25 8.71 -23.29
C LEU A 40 10.76 9.22 -24.64
N VAL A 41 11.68 9.73 -25.48
CA VAL A 41 11.36 10.13 -26.87
C VAL A 41 10.90 8.94 -27.69
N LYS A 42 11.58 7.81 -27.60
CA LYS A 42 11.17 6.56 -28.28
C LYS A 42 9.82 6.04 -27.78
N PHE A 43 9.46 6.32 -26.53
CA PHE A 43 8.15 5.96 -25.97
C PHE A 43 7.03 6.80 -26.58
N GLY A 44 7.35 8.02 -27.07
CA GLY A 44 6.40 8.93 -27.71
C GLY A 44 6.30 10.32 -27.09
N LEU A 45 7.17 10.66 -26.15
CA LEU A 45 7.26 12.02 -25.65
C LEU A 45 7.92 12.94 -26.68
N ILE A 46 7.41 14.15 -26.79
CA ILE A 46 7.93 15.18 -27.71
C ILE A 46 9.37 15.55 -27.31
N PRO A 47 10.35 15.54 -28.22
CA PRO A 47 11.76 15.82 -27.93
C PRO A 47 11.97 17.18 -27.23
N GLU A 48 11.23 18.22 -27.64
CA GLU A 48 11.30 19.55 -27.06
C GLU A 48 10.87 19.55 -25.58
N PHE A 49 9.88 18.75 -25.22
CA PHE A 49 9.44 18.58 -23.85
C PHE A 49 10.52 17.89 -23.01
N VAL A 50 11.07 16.78 -23.52
CA VAL A 50 12.13 16.03 -22.84
C VAL A 50 13.38 16.89 -22.63
N GLY A 51 13.72 17.76 -23.60
CA GLY A 51 14.83 18.70 -23.48
C GLY A 51 14.63 19.80 -22.43
N ARG A 52 13.39 20.16 -22.12
CA ARG A 52 13.05 21.18 -21.10
C ARG A 52 12.92 20.58 -19.69
N VAL A 53 12.74 19.27 -19.55
CA VAL A 53 12.66 18.56 -18.28
C VAL A 53 13.88 17.64 -18.15
N PRO A 54 15.04 18.17 -17.73
CA PRO A 54 16.31 17.43 -17.79
C PRO A 54 16.44 16.36 -16.69
N ILE A 55 15.56 16.40 -15.67
CA ILE A 55 15.64 15.48 -14.54
C ILE A 55 14.65 14.33 -14.75
N CYS A 56 15.18 13.11 -14.87
CA CYS A 56 14.41 11.88 -14.94
C CYS A 56 14.71 11.05 -13.68
N VAL A 57 13.69 10.79 -12.90
CA VAL A 57 13.79 9.98 -11.66
C VAL A 57 12.85 8.81 -11.75
N SER A 58 13.36 7.61 -11.51
CA SER A 58 12.53 6.41 -11.37
C SER A 58 12.13 6.20 -9.92
N LEU A 59 10.91 5.74 -9.72
CA LEU A 59 10.44 5.29 -8.41
C LEU A 59 10.66 3.78 -8.28
N ARG A 60 11.13 3.37 -7.11
CA ARG A 60 11.23 1.95 -6.76
C ARG A 60 9.86 1.40 -6.37
N GLY A 61 9.65 0.10 -6.57
CA GLY A 61 8.51 -0.60 -6.01
C GLY A 61 8.49 -0.48 -4.49
N LEU A 62 7.31 -0.48 -3.90
CA LEU A 62 7.17 -0.49 -2.46
C LEU A 62 7.33 -1.93 -1.96
N ASP A 63 8.21 -2.12 -0.99
CA ASP A 63 8.36 -3.35 -0.24
C ASP A 63 7.39 -3.37 0.97
N ARG A 64 7.36 -4.49 1.69
CA ARG A 64 6.53 -4.70 2.87
C ARG A 64 6.79 -3.64 3.94
N GLU A 65 8.06 -3.39 4.22
CA GLU A 65 8.46 -2.42 5.26
C GLU A 65 8.04 -1.00 4.90
N ALA A 66 8.18 -0.61 3.63
CA ALA A 66 7.73 0.71 3.17
C ALA A 66 6.21 0.87 3.30
N LEU A 67 5.42 -0.18 3.04
CA LEU A 67 3.96 -0.14 3.22
C LEU A 67 3.57 0.01 4.69
N ILE A 68 4.23 -0.70 5.61
CA ILE A 68 4.03 -0.56 7.06
C ILE A 68 4.37 0.87 7.50
N ARG A 69 5.50 1.42 7.05
CA ARG A 69 5.90 2.78 7.36
C ARG A 69 4.89 3.81 6.84
N ILE A 70 4.36 3.62 5.63
CA ILE A 70 3.32 4.48 5.05
C ILE A 70 2.04 4.48 5.91
N LEU A 71 1.70 3.36 6.54
CA LEU A 71 0.53 3.25 7.41
C LEU A 71 0.69 4.01 8.73
N GLN A 72 1.91 4.11 9.28
CA GLN A 72 2.15 4.60 10.64
C GLN A 72 2.89 5.94 10.72
N GLU A 73 3.98 6.12 9.95
CA GLU A 73 4.92 7.23 10.13
C GLU A 73 4.40 8.60 9.68
N PRO A 74 3.78 8.77 8.50
CA PRO A 74 3.41 10.08 8.01
C PRO A 74 2.53 10.87 9.00
N LYS A 75 2.64 12.21 8.92
CA LYS A 75 1.80 13.09 9.74
C LYS A 75 0.30 12.78 9.57
N ASN A 76 -0.11 12.47 8.34
CA ASN A 76 -1.47 12.08 7.97
C ASN A 76 -1.52 10.58 7.59
N ALA A 77 -0.87 9.71 8.37
CA ALA A 77 -0.93 8.27 8.16
C ALA A 77 -2.39 7.77 8.24
N LEU A 78 -2.71 6.72 7.47
CA LEU A 78 -4.07 6.19 7.45
C LEU A 78 -4.54 5.77 8.84
N VAL A 79 -3.71 5.08 9.60
CA VAL A 79 -4.01 4.70 10.99
C VAL A 79 -4.42 5.92 11.83
N LYS A 80 -3.65 7.02 11.75
CA LYS A 80 -3.93 8.26 12.50
C LYS A 80 -5.22 8.96 12.05
N GLN A 81 -5.57 8.83 10.75
CA GLN A 81 -6.83 9.38 10.23
C GLN A 81 -8.03 8.66 10.85
N TYR A 82 -8.00 7.32 10.89
CA TYR A 82 -9.06 6.53 11.51
C TYR A 82 -9.12 6.74 13.01
N GLN A 83 -7.97 6.76 13.71
CA GLN A 83 -7.91 7.08 15.14
C GLN A 83 -8.60 8.42 15.46
N LYS A 84 -8.32 9.44 14.63
CA LYS A 84 -8.95 10.76 14.83
C LYS A 84 -10.45 10.72 14.54
N LEU A 85 -10.90 9.92 13.58
CA LEU A 85 -12.32 9.76 13.27
C LEU A 85 -13.07 9.15 14.46
N PHE A 86 -12.56 8.04 15.02
CA PHE A 86 -13.15 7.36 16.17
C PHE A 86 -13.09 8.21 17.44
N GLN A 87 -12.04 9.01 17.60
CA GLN A 87 -11.94 9.95 18.71
C GLN A 87 -13.06 11.00 18.69
N MET A 88 -13.65 11.33 17.53
CA MET A 88 -14.79 12.26 17.46
C MET A 88 -16.05 11.64 18.04
N ASP A 89 -16.15 10.30 18.04
CA ASP A 89 -17.23 9.53 18.67
C ASP A 89 -16.85 9.06 20.09
N ASN A 90 -15.74 9.60 20.67
CA ASN A 90 -15.17 9.26 21.97
C ASN A 90 -14.73 7.79 22.11
N VAL A 91 -14.39 7.13 21.02
CA VAL A 91 -13.86 5.76 21.00
C VAL A 91 -12.36 5.77 20.74
N GLU A 92 -11.60 5.01 21.51
CA GLU A 92 -10.16 4.83 21.30
C GLU A 92 -9.93 3.69 20.30
N LEU A 93 -9.31 4.01 19.15
CA LEU A 93 -8.98 3.01 18.14
C LEU A 93 -7.52 2.61 18.24
N SER A 94 -7.25 1.32 18.42
CA SER A 94 -5.92 0.75 18.43
C SER A 94 -5.76 -0.32 17.34
N PHE A 95 -4.55 -0.44 16.80
CA PHE A 95 -4.19 -1.45 15.82
C PHE A 95 -3.06 -2.29 16.40
N GLU A 96 -3.24 -3.60 16.43
CA GLU A 96 -2.14 -4.50 16.74
C GLU A 96 -1.08 -4.46 15.63
N GLN A 97 0.19 -4.69 16.00
CA GLN A 97 1.29 -4.68 15.03
C GLN A 97 1.07 -5.75 13.94
N ASP A 98 0.60 -6.92 14.34
CA ASP A 98 0.29 -8.03 13.43
C ASP A 98 -0.84 -7.68 12.43
N ALA A 99 -1.79 -6.84 12.84
CA ALA A 99 -2.85 -6.36 11.96
C ALA A 99 -2.30 -5.41 10.89
N ILE A 100 -1.41 -4.50 11.26
CA ILE A 100 -0.75 -3.58 10.32
C ILE A 100 0.08 -4.35 9.31
N GLU A 101 0.80 -5.38 9.76
CA GLU A 101 1.56 -6.26 8.89
C GLU A 101 0.67 -7.04 7.92
N ALA A 102 -0.46 -7.58 8.40
CA ALA A 102 -1.43 -8.28 7.57
C ALA A 102 -2.05 -7.36 6.49
N ILE A 103 -2.31 -6.08 6.81
CA ILE A 103 -2.78 -5.10 5.83
C ILE A 103 -1.73 -4.87 4.73
N ALA A 104 -0.45 -4.76 5.11
CA ALA A 104 0.64 -4.59 4.15
C ALA A 104 0.80 -5.83 3.25
N ASP A 105 0.72 -7.03 3.81
CA ASP A 105 0.81 -8.29 3.08
C ASP A 105 -0.33 -8.43 2.06
N LYS A 106 -1.58 -8.15 2.45
CA LYS A 106 -2.73 -8.12 1.53
C LYS A 106 -2.59 -7.11 0.40
N ALA A 107 -1.98 -5.94 0.67
CA ALA A 107 -1.73 -4.95 -0.37
C ALA A 107 -0.67 -5.41 -1.38
N LEU A 108 0.33 -6.16 -0.93
CA LEU A 108 1.34 -6.80 -1.81
C LEU A 108 0.72 -7.91 -2.66
N GLU A 109 -0.07 -8.80 -2.06
CA GLU A 109 -0.76 -9.88 -2.78
C GLU A 109 -1.66 -9.34 -3.90
N ARG A 110 -2.41 -8.27 -3.61
CA ARG A 110 -3.27 -7.60 -4.60
C ARG A 110 -2.48 -6.78 -5.63
N LYS A 111 -1.17 -6.63 -5.47
CA LYS A 111 -0.30 -5.81 -6.35
C LYS A 111 -0.79 -4.36 -6.52
N THR A 112 -1.52 -3.84 -5.54
CA THR A 112 -2.13 -2.51 -5.58
C THR A 112 -1.24 -1.42 -4.98
N GLY A 113 -0.17 -1.82 -4.27
CA GLY A 113 0.74 -0.91 -3.58
C GLY A 113 0.01 -0.04 -2.54
N ALA A 114 0.51 1.16 -2.31
CA ALA A 114 -0.04 2.07 -1.30
C ALA A 114 -1.51 2.45 -1.50
N ARG A 115 -2.02 2.43 -2.73
CA ARG A 115 -3.44 2.73 -3.00
C ARG A 115 -4.38 1.67 -2.45
N GLY A 116 -3.92 0.41 -2.42
CA GLY A 116 -4.69 -0.70 -1.87
C GLY A 116 -4.86 -0.65 -0.36
N LEU A 117 -3.92 0.00 0.35
CA LEU A 117 -3.97 0.09 1.82
C LEU A 117 -5.27 0.73 2.31
N ARG A 118 -5.69 1.83 1.67
CA ARG A 118 -6.95 2.50 2.04
C ARG A 118 -8.15 1.59 1.84
N SER A 119 -8.26 0.94 0.68
CA SER A 119 -9.40 0.05 0.38
C SER A 119 -9.46 -1.15 1.32
N ILE A 120 -8.30 -1.69 1.72
CA ILE A 120 -8.24 -2.78 2.70
C ILE A 120 -8.69 -2.29 4.07
N MET A 121 -8.18 -1.14 4.53
CA MET A 121 -8.61 -0.53 5.79
C MET A 121 -10.11 -0.22 5.79
N GLU A 122 -10.64 0.36 4.73
CA GLU A 122 -12.07 0.63 4.58
C GLU A 122 -12.90 -0.65 4.70
N SER A 123 -12.47 -1.74 4.05
CA SER A 123 -13.20 -3.02 4.13
C SER A 123 -13.20 -3.65 5.53
N VAL A 124 -12.15 -3.43 6.32
CA VAL A 124 -12.05 -3.94 7.71
C VAL A 124 -12.86 -3.09 8.67
N MET A 125 -12.91 -1.78 8.45
CA MET A 125 -13.48 -0.82 9.39
C MET A 125 -14.94 -0.48 9.10
N MET A 126 -15.49 -0.88 7.94
CA MET A 126 -16.80 -0.41 7.47
C MET A 126 -17.93 -0.74 8.44
N ASP A 127 -18.00 -1.98 8.90
CA ASP A 127 -19.07 -2.44 9.79
C ASP A 127 -18.95 -1.77 11.17
N THR A 128 -17.74 -1.73 11.72
CA THR A 128 -17.45 -1.07 13.00
C THR A 128 -17.76 0.44 12.95
N MET A 129 -17.42 1.12 11.87
CA MET A 129 -17.74 2.55 11.68
C MET A 129 -19.25 2.81 11.61
N TYR A 130 -20.02 1.83 11.17
CA TYR A 130 -21.47 1.94 11.14
C TYR A 130 -22.11 1.72 12.52
N GLU A 131 -21.54 0.83 13.33
CA GLU A 131 -22.05 0.47 14.65
C GLU A 131 -21.71 1.49 15.73
N ILE A 132 -20.48 2.02 15.75
CA ILE A 132 -19.99 2.94 16.79
C ILE A 132 -20.92 4.14 17.04
N PRO A 133 -21.41 4.87 16.02
CA PRO A 133 -22.30 6.00 16.29
C PRO A 133 -23.66 5.61 16.87
N SER A 134 -24.02 4.32 16.80
CA SER A 134 -25.29 3.77 17.28
C SER A 134 -25.21 3.20 18.70
N ASP A 135 -23.99 2.98 19.21
CA ASP A 135 -23.75 2.39 20.53
C ASP A 135 -22.78 3.23 21.38
N ASP A 136 -23.33 4.10 22.20
CA ASP A 136 -22.58 4.99 23.10
C ASP A 136 -21.82 4.24 24.22
N THR A 137 -21.91 2.90 24.30
CA THR A 137 -21.23 2.09 25.31
C THR A 137 -19.84 1.63 24.91
N ILE A 138 -19.45 1.83 23.64
CA ILE A 138 -18.14 1.41 23.12
C ILE A 138 -17.09 2.44 23.51
N GLU A 139 -16.06 2.02 24.28
CA GLU A 139 -14.95 2.88 24.68
C GLU A 139 -13.69 2.64 23.84
N GLU A 140 -13.42 1.38 23.49
CA GLU A 140 -12.23 1.01 22.77
C GLU A 140 -12.55 0.03 21.63
N CYS A 141 -11.86 0.21 20.51
CA CYS A 141 -11.90 -0.70 19.38
C CYS A 141 -10.47 -1.15 19.03
N VAL A 142 -10.24 -2.47 19.03
CA VAL A 142 -8.94 -3.06 18.73
C VAL A 142 -9.01 -3.85 17.43
N VAL A 143 -8.22 -3.44 16.45
CA VAL A 143 -8.11 -4.16 15.18
C VAL A 143 -7.02 -5.21 15.28
N THR A 144 -7.42 -6.47 15.20
CA THR A 144 -6.55 -7.65 15.25
C THR A 144 -6.24 -8.18 13.86
N LYS A 145 -5.25 -9.06 13.76
CA LYS A 145 -4.93 -9.76 12.51
C LYS A 145 -6.12 -10.55 11.97
N ALA A 146 -6.85 -11.26 12.85
CA ALA A 146 -8.03 -12.03 12.46
C ALA A 146 -9.13 -11.16 11.81
N ALA A 147 -9.30 -9.93 12.32
CA ALA A 147 -10.22 -8.97 11.71
C ALA A 147 -9.76 -8.53 10.31
N VAL A 148 -8.47 -8.32 10.12
CA VAL A 148 -7.92 -8.01 8.80
C VAL A 148 -8.12 -9.18 7.84
N ASP A 149 -7.94 -10.43 8.31
CA ASP A 149 -8.09 -11.63 7.49
C ASP A 149 -9.55 -11.95 7.16
N GLY A 150 -10.50 -11.32 7.84
CA GLY A 150 -11.93 -11.51 7.65
C GLY A 150 -12.48 -12.74 8.38
N GLU A 151 -11.73 -13.24 9.38
CA GLU A 151 -12.14 -14.36 10.22
C GLU A 151 -12.98 -13.92 11.44
N SER A 152 -12.81 -12.67 11.85
CA SER A 152 -13.56 -12.04 12.95
C SER A 152 -13.80 -10.57 12.65
N GLU A 153 -14.66 -9.95 13.43
CA GLU A 153 -14.82 -8.48 13.48
C GLU A 153 -13.76 -7.87 14.40
N PRO A 154 -13.44 -6.54 14.28
CA PRO A 154 -12.63 -5.83 15.24
C PRO A 154 -13.21 -5.97 16.66
N LEU A 155 -12.33 -6.09 17.66
CA LEU A 155 -12.75 -6.26 19.04
C LEU A 155 -13.24 -4.92 19.61
N THR A 156 -14.50 -4.86 20.04
CA THR A 156 -15.07 -3.70 20.71
C THR A 156 -15.14 -3.95 22.22
N ILE A 157 -14.62 -3.01 23.01
CA ILE A 157 -14.66 -3.05 24.47
C ILE A 157 -15.71 -2.04 24.93
N HIS A 158 -16.67 -2.53 25.73
CA HIS A 158 -17.79 -1.74 26.22
C HIS A 158 -17.59 -1.37 27.69
N ASP A 159 -17.94 -0.17 28.07
CA ASP A 159 -18.04 0.24 29.47
C ASP A 159 -19.28 -0.40 30.13
N GLU A 160 -19.04 -1.30 31.07
CA GLU A 160 -20.11 -1.96 31.84
C GLU A 160 -20.89 -0.98 32.76
N SER A 161 -20.31 0.18 33.09
CA SER A 161 -20.95 1.18 33.94
C SER A 161 -22.14 1.89 33.27
N LEU A 162 -22.04 2.06 31.95
CA LEU A 162 -23.09 2.71 31.14
C LEU A 162 -24.25 1.76 30.80
N LYS A 163 -24.03 0.45 30.78
CA LYS A 163 -25.08 -0.57 30.57
C LYS A 163 -26.14 -0.61 31.69
N LYS A 164 -25.85 -0.08 32.91
CA LYS A 164 -26.76 -0.09 34.05
C LYS A 164 -27.65 1.15 34.16
N ALA A 165 -27.53 2.10 33.24
CA ALA A 165 -28.23 3.37 33.24
C ALA A 165 -29.40 3.49 32.25
N LYS A 166 -29.76 2.39 31.58
CA LYS A 166 -30.92 2.29 30.67
C LYS A 166 -31.96 1.32 31.25
#